data_66fac7e031c246c6b01b8b2bd84d264b
#
_entry.id   66fac7e031c246c6b01b8b2bd84d264b
#
_cell.length_a   1.000
_cell.length_b   1.000
_cell.length_c   1.000
_cell.angle_alpha   90.00
_cell.angle_beta   90.00
_cell.angle_gamma   90.00
#
_symmetry.space_group_name_H-M   'P 1'
#
loop_
_entity.id
_entity.type
_entity.pdbx_description
1 polymer ?
#
loop_
_entity_poly.entity_id
_entity_poly.type
_entity_poly.pdbx_seq_one_letter_code
_entity_poly.pdbx_strand_id
1 'polypeptide(L)'
;MKIRPVILCGGAGTRLWPKSKKNLAKQFINWGGWTLFDKTLLRVKSSIFDYPIITTNSAYLRLVKHHLIKNKIKKYKIILEPFKKNTAPAILSSILIKEIPEKQPIIFITSDNIIKKNNLFNKSINLHKKYLTQDNISIFGIKPKSPSSEYGYFLTKKVSKNINKVVKFIEKPNKSKVKLILKKKGFMNGGMFFARKDSLIRNFKKYQKEMFLHCFNSVKKAKVKKNIYYLNKMSFRKVKEISFDYAILENSKNINGIKMDSPFIDMGNWKEIWNFFKKEKSIKNIKKNTFYRPWGKYINLYEGKGFLLKELIINAKSSISLQKHFHRSERWTIIKGRPKITVDKKKFFKKENQSVLIPKGSTHRIENIYNKPVQIVEVQMGSILKESDIVRYKDIYGRVN
;
A
#
# COMPACT_ATOMS: atom_id res chain seq x y z
N MET A 1 -27.92 -4.66 -11.85
CA MET A 1 -26.80 -3.89 -12.42
C MET A 1 -25.48 -4.39 -11.84
N LYS A 2 -24.44 -4.61 -12.68
CA LYS A 2 -23.09 -5.00 -12.22
C LYS A 2 -22.39 -3.85 -11.51
N ILE A 3 -21.45 -4.19 -10.64
CA ILE A 3 -20.66 -3.21 -9.87
C ILE A 3 -19.50 -2.73 -10.73
N ARG A 4 -19.31 -1.41 -10.85
CA ARG A 4 -18.18 -0.80 -11.57
C ARG A 4 -16.95 -0.72 -10.65
N PRO A 5 -15.88 -1.47 -10.89
CA PRO A 5 -14.65 -1.27 -10.13
C PRO A 5 -13.84 -0.10 -10.71
N VAL A 6 -13.43 0.81 -9.83
CA VAL A 6 -12.47 1.88 -10.11
C VAL A 6 -11.21 1.57 -9.33
N ILE A 7 -10.10 1.36 -10.03
CA ILE A 7 -8.81 1.03 -9.44
C ILE A 7 -7.95 2.29 -9.37
N LEU A 8 -7.65 2.73 -8.14
CA LEU A 8 -6.79 3.88 -7.89
C LEU A 8 -5.32 3.45 -8.00
N CYS A 9 -4.64 3.91 -9.06
CA CYS A 9 -3.30 3.46 -9.43
C CYS A 9 -2.31 4.61 -9.64
N GLY A 10 -2.41 5.68 -8.82
CA GLY A 10 -1.61 6.90 -8.93
C GLY A 10 -0.47 7.05 -7.91
N GLY A 11 -0.45 6.26 -6.84
CA GLY A 11 0.51 6.35 -5.74
C GLY A 11 1.94 5.99 -6.15
N ALA A 12 2.94 6.77 -5.71
CA ALA A 12 4.35 6.52 -6.01
C ALA A 12 5.00 5.42 -5.15
N GLY A 13 4.45 5.14 -3.96
CA GLY A 13 4.92 4.07 -3.06
C GLY A 13 6.36 4.24 -2.57
N THR A 14 6.81 5.47 -2.31
CA THR A 14 8.21 5.84 -1.99
C THR A 14 8.79 5.14 -0.76
N ARG A 15 7.95 4.70 0.16
CA ARG A 15 8.36 3.99 1.41
C ARG A 15 9.04 2.64 1.15
N LEU A 16 8.93 2.07 -0.05
CA LEU A 16 9.61 0.85 -0.46
C LEU A 16 10.90 1.10 -1.25
N TRP A 17 11.42 2.33 -1.19
CA TRP A 17 12.75 2.58 -1.75
C TRP A 17 13.79 1.64 -1.09
N PRO A 18 14.77 1.09 -1.83
CA PRO A 18 15.14 1.40 -3.21
C PRO A 18 14.40 0.55 -4.27
N LYS A 19 13.49 -0.34 -3.88
CA LYS A 19 12.75 -1.18 -4.85
C LYS A 19 11.69 -0.37 -5.60
N SER A 20 10.99 0.55 -4.91
CA SER A 20 10.16 1.55 -5.57
C SER A 20 11.03 2.73 -6.05
N LYS A 21 10.79 3.19 -7.28
CA LYS A 21 11.50 4.30 -7.94
C LYS A 21 10.47 5.21 -8.61
N LYS A 22 10.91 6.41 -9.06
CA LYS A 22 10.06 7.38 -9.77
C LYS A 22 9.22 6.75 -10.89
N ASN A 23 9.82 5.81 -11.64
CA ASN A 23 9.17 5.13 -12.76
C ASN A 23 8.66 3.72 -12.43
N LEU A 24 8.80 3.26 -11.20
CA LEU A 24 8.34 1.95 -10.72
C LEU A 24 7.70 2.08 -9.35
N ALA A 25 6.41 2.38 -9.33
CA ALA A 25 5.65 2.48 -8.09
C ALA A 25 5.44 1.10 -7.44
N LYS A 26 5.16 1.10 -6.14
CA LYS A 26 4.96 -0.06 -5.26
C LYS A 26 4.09 -1.15 -5.89
N GLN A 27 2.97 -0.77 -6.49
CA GLN A 27 2.00 -1.69 -7.07
C GLN A 27 2.50 -2.47 -8.28
N PHE A 28 3.59 -2.04 -8.91
CA PHE A 28 4.20 -2.70 -10.07
C PHE A 28 5.49 -3.46 -9.74
N ILE A 29 5.92 -3.47 -8.47
CA ILE A 29 7.07 -4.28 -8.05
C ILE A 29 6.74 -5.76 -8.28
N ASN A 30 7.63 -6.46 -9.01
CA ASN A 30 7.50 -7.89 -9.24
C ASN A 30 7.96 -8.67 -8.00
N TRP A 31 7.09 -9.49 -7.46
CA TRP A 31 7.28 -10.36 -6.29
C TRP A 31 7.25 -11.84 -6.70
N GLY A 32 8.18 -12.26 -7.59
CA GLY A 32 8.21 -13.64 -8.06
C GLY A 32 7.11 -13.97 -9.06
N GLY A 33 7.02 -13.18 -10.15
CA GLY A 33 6.06 -13.40 -11.25
C GLY A 33 4.73 -12.66 -11.11
N TRP A 34 4.43 -12.01 -9.97
CA TRP A 34 3.21 -11.25 -9.75
C TRP A 34 3.48 -9.86 -9.16
N THR A 35 2.52 -8.96 -9.32
CA THR A 35 2.52 -7.62 -8.72
C THR A 35 1.25 -7.39 -7.91
N LEU A 36 1.23 -6.36 -7.05
CA LEU A 36 0.01 -5.98 -6.31
C LEU A 36 -1.10 -5.57 -7.28
N PHE A 37 -0.74 -4.92 -8.38
CA PHE A 37 -1.70 -4.55 -9.42
C PHE A 37 -2.28 -5.78 -10.13
N ASP A 38 -1.47 -6.83 -10.42
CA ASP A 38 -1.99 -8.10 -10.95
C ASP A 38 -3.03 -8.72 -10.01
N LYS A 39 -2.73 -8.76 -8.69
CA LYS A 39 -3.67 -9.29 -7.67
C LYS A 39 -4.98 -8.48 -7.63
N THR A 40 -4.90 -7.17 -7.82
CA THR A 40 -6.07 -6.29 -7.89
C THR A 40 -6.89 -6.52 -9.16
N LEU A 41 -6.25 -6.65 -10.33
CA LEU A 41 -6.93 -6.97 -11.59
C LEU A 41 -7.64 -8.32 -11.52
N LEU A 42 -7.00 -9.35 -10.97
CA LEU A 42 -7.61 -10.67 -10.79
C LEU A 42 -8.82 -10.65 -9.85
N ARG A 43 -8.79 -9.80 -8.82
CA ARG A 43 -9.91 -9.63 -7.87
C ARG A 43 -11.17 -9.13 -8.54
N VAL A 44 -11.05 -8.22 -9.51
CA VAL A 44 -12.18 -7.62 -10.20
C VAL A 44 -12.62 -8.37 -11.48
N LYS A 45 -12.07 -9.55 -11.74
CA LYS A 45 -12.52 -10.44 -12.83
C LYS A 45 -13.84 -11.18 -12.56
N SER A 46 -14.30 -11.20 -11.31
CA SER A 46 -15.53 -11.89 -10.95
C SER A 46 -16.74 -11.34 -11.71
N SER A 47 -17.73 -12.20 -12.01
CA SER A 47 -18.95 -11.88 -12.76
C SER A 47 -19.84 -10.80 -12.13
N ILE A 48 -19.68 -10.51 -10.84
CA ILE A 48 -20.37 -9.42 -10.15
C ILE A 48 -19.92 -8.04 -10.63
N PHE A 49 -18.70 -7.96 -11.21
CA PHE A 49 -18.14 -6.71 -11.69
C PHE A 49 -18.38 -6.47 -13.18
N ASP A 50 -18.49 -5.21 -13.52
CA ASP A 50 -18.36 -4.71 -14.87
C ASP A 50 -16.86 -4.45 -15.20
N TYR A 51 -16.55 -4.01 -16.42
CA TYR A 51 -15.16 -3.73 -16.77
C TYR A 51 -14.55 -2.64 -15.87
N PRO A 52 -13.25 -2.75 -15.52
CA PRO A 52 -12.61 -1.80 -14.62
C PRO A 52 -12.30 -0.46 -15.28
N ILE A 53 -12.33 0.59 -14.45
CA ILE A 53 -11.75 1.90 -14.76
C ILE A 53 -10.49 2.03 -13.92
N ILE A 54 -9.38 2.42 -14.53
CA ILE A 54 -8.11 2.61 -13.85
C ILE A 54 -7.75 4.10 -13.88
N THR A 55 -7.59 4.72 -12.71
CA THR A 55 -7.04 6.09 -12.61
C THR A 55 -5.53 6.00 -12.43
N THR A 56 -4.77 6.70 -13.26
CA THR A 56 -3.32 6.70 -13.20
C THR A 56 -2.74 7.97 -13.84
N ASN A 57 -1.42 8.09 -13.85
CA ASN A 57 -0.71 9.19 -14.51
C ASN A 57 0.13 8.70 -15.70
N SER A 58 0.70 9.62 -16.48
CA SER A 58 1.47 9.30 -17.68
C SER A 58 2.68 8.40 -17.40
N ALA A 59 3.35 8.56 -16.26
CA ALA A 59 4.51 7.75 -15.91
C ALA A 59 4.21 6.26 -15.78
N TYR A 60 2.98 5.89 -15.42
CA TYR A 60 2.58 4.50 -15.21
C TYR A 60 1.71 3.92 -16.33
N LEU A 61 1.33 4.72 -17.34
CA LEU A 61 0.44 4.26 -18.42
C LEU A 61 0.95 3.00 -19.11
N ARG A 62 2.25 2.95 -19.44
CA ARG A 62 2.88 1.78 -20.08
C ARG A 62 2.79 0.53 -19.19
N LEU A 63 3.05 0.67 -17.89
CA LEU A 63 2.96 -0.43 -16.92
C LEU A 63 1.51 -0.92 -16.76
N VAL A 64 0.55 0.01 -16.63
CA VAL A 64 -0.88 -0.35 -16.56
C VAL A 64 -1.30 -1.15 -17.78
N LYS A 65 -0.98 -0.70 -19.01
CA LYS A 65 -1.29 -1.42 -20.24
C LYS A 65 -0.66 -2.81 -20.27
N HIS A 66 0.63 -2.94 -19.93
CA HIS A 66 1.31 -4.22 -19.86
C HIS A 66 0.58 -5.21 -18.95
N HIS A 67 0.21 -4.80 -17.74
CA HIS A 67 -0.49 -5.66 -16.79
C HIS A 67 -1.93 -5.99 -17.19
N LEU A 68 -2.63 -5.09 -17.86
CA LEU A 68 -3.95 -5.38 -18.43
C LEU A 68 -3.87 -6.48 -19.48
N ILE A 69 -2.91 -6.42 -20.41
CA ILE A 69 -2.64 -7.44 -21.42
C ILE A 69 -2.25 -8.77 -20.75
N LYS A 70 -1.26 -8.75 -19.85
CA LYS A 70 -0.77 -9.92 -19.09
C LYS A 70 -1.92 -10.65 -18.40
N ASN A 71 -2.86 -9.91 -17.81
CA ASN A 71 -4.01 -10.47 -17.10
C ASN A 71 -5.23 -10.70 -18.00
N LYS A 72 -5.11 -10.58 -19.32
CA LYS A 72 -6.20 -10.80 -20.29
C LYS A 72 -7.45 -9.97 -19.98
N ILE A 73 -7.29 -8.69 -19.59
CA ILE A 73 -8.40 -7.74 -19.39
C ILE A 73 -8.68 -7.04 -20.72
N LYS A 74 -9.69 -7.50 -21.44
CA LYS A 74 -10.03 -6.99 -22.79
C LYS A 74 -10.82 -5.68 -22.77
N LYS A 75 -11.78 -5.52 -21.83
CA LYS A 75 -12.59 -4.31 -21.67
C LYS A 75 -12.11 -3.52 -20.44
N TYR A 76 -11.81 -2.25 -20.61
CA TYR A 76 -11.39 -1.33 -19.55
C TYR A 76 -11.47 0.12 -20.01
N LYS A 77 -11.41 1.06 -19.08
CA LYS A 77 -11.13 2.49 -19.34
C LYS A 77 -9.96 2.93 -18.48
N ILE A 78 -9.18 3.89 -18.99
CA ILE A 78 -8.08 4.52 -18.23
C ILE A 78 -8.35 6.02 -18.15
N ILE A 79 -8.33 6.56 -16.95
CA ILE A 79 -8.35 8.00 -16.71
C ILE A 79 -6.90 8.43 -16.43
N LEU A 80 -6.37 9.22 -17.35
CA LEU A 80 -4.98 9.67 -17.27
C LEU A 80 -4.92 11.08 -16.69
N GLU A 81 -4.51 11.16 -15.43
CA GLU A 81 -4.35 12.41 -14.69
C GLU A 81 -3.06 13.12 -15.09
N PRO A 82 -3.11 14.41 -15.48
CA PRO A 82 -1.91 15.18 -15.86
C PRO A 82 -1.03 15.55 -14.66
N PHE A 83 -1.60 15.58 -13.45
CA PHE A 83 -0.93 15.89 -12.19
C PHE A 83 -1.37 14.95 -11.09
N LYS A 84 -0.51 14.75 -10.08
CA LYS A 84 -0.89 14.05 -8.84
C LYS A 84 -1.70 15.01 -7.97
N LYS A 85 -2.93 14.68 -7.68
CA LYS A 85 -3.86 15.50 -6.89
C LYS A 85 -4.54 14.72 -5.76
N ASN A 86 -3.98 13.57 -5.36
CA ASN A 86 -4.52 12.67 -4.35
C ASN A 86 -5.81 11.96 -4.79
N THR A 87 -6.55 11.32 -3.86
CA THR A 87 -7.62 10.38 -4.21
C THR A 87 -8.97 11.03 -4.55
N ALA A 88 -9.30 12.22 -4.00
CA ALA A 88 -10.59 12.84 -4.29
C ALA A 88 -10.75 13.25 -5.77
N PRO A 89 -9.79 13.92 -6.41
CA PRO A 89 -9.88 14.21 -7.84
C PRO A 89 -9.87 12.97 -8.74
N ALA A 90 -9.11 11.93 -8.37
CA ALA A 90 -9.07 10.67 -9.10
C ALA A 90 -10.45 9.99 -9.09
N ILE A 91 -11.08 9.91 -7.91
CA ILE A 91 -12.43 9.36 -7.73
C ILE A 91 -13.44 10.18 -8.55
N LEU A 92 -13.44 11.51 -8.38
CA LEU A 92 -14.38 12.38 -9.06
C LEU A 92 -14.25 12.30 -10.58
N SER A 93 -13.03 12.41 -11.10
CA SER A 93 -12.81 12.32 -12.56
C SER A 93 -13.25 10.98 -13.14
N SER A 94 -13.09 9.88 -12.38
CA SER A 94 -13.50 8.56 -12.85
C SER A 94 -15.01 8.39 -12.96
N ILE A 95 -15.80 9.05 -12.12
CA ILE A 95 -17.26 8.93 -12.14
C ILE A 95 -17.95 9.91 -13.10
N LEU A 96 -17.24 10.93 -13.56
CA LEU A 96 -17.75 11.94 -14.49
C LEU A 96 -17.76 11.50 -15.97
N ILE A 97 -17.18 10.34 -16.29
CA ILE A 97 -17.23 9.83 -17.66
C ILE A 97 -18.65 9.36 -18.03
N LYS A 98 -18.97 9.42 -19.34
CA LYS A 98 -20.33 9.16 -19.87
C LYS A 98 -20.81 7.73 -19.58
N GLU A 99 -19.91 6.78 -19.62
CA GLU A 99 -20.21 5.34 -19.61
C GLU A 99 -20.69 4.80 -18.25
N ILE A 100 -20.73 5.62 -17.22
CA ILE A 100 -21.23 5.21 -15.90
C ILE A 100 -22.66 5.75 -15.71
N PRO A 101 -23.68 4.87 -15.67
CA PRO A 101 -25.05 5.26 -15.35
C PRO A 101 -25.17 5.88 -13.94
N GLU A 102 -26.13 6.80 -13.76
CA GLU A 102 -26.30 7.53 -12.50
C GLU A 102 -26.47 6.62 -11.27
N LYS A 103 -27.27 5.57 -11.39
CA LYS A 103 -27.56 4.64 -10.29
C LYS A 103 -26.55 3.47 -10.20
N GLN A 104 -25.48 3.46 -11.01
CA GLN A 104 -24.52 2.36 -10.99
C GLN A 104 -23.77 2.30 -9.67
N PRO A 105 -23.72 1.14 -8.99
CA PRO A 105 -22.86 0.92 -7.84
C PRO A 105 -21.39 0.89 -8.27
N ILE A 106 -20.55 1.65 -7.60
CA ILE A 106 -19.13 1.82 -7.90
C ILE A 106 -18.32 1.46 -6.66
N ILE A 107 -17.33 0.60 -6.84
CA ILE A 107 -16.35 0.31 -5.80
C ILE A 107 -14.99 0.89 -6.16
N PHE A 108 -14.40 1.67 -5.26
CA PHE A 108 -13.04 2.18 -5.38
C PHE A 108 -12.10 1.27 -4.60
N ILE A 109 -11.08 0.77 -5.30
CA ILE A 109 -10.11 -0.18 -4.78
C ILE A 109 -8.71 0.37 -5.02
N THR A 110 -7.88 0.37 -3.98
CA THR A 110 -6.46 0.71 -4.13
C THR A 110 -5.69 -0.44 -4.79
N SER A 111 -4.70 -0.12 -5.59
CA SER A 111 -3.90 -1.08 -6.37
C SER A 111 -2.72 -1.68 -5.62
N ASP A 112 -2.55 -1.36 -4.34
CA ASP A 112 -1.29 -1.51 -3.62
C ASP A 112 -1.39 -2.35 -2.32
N ASN A 113 -2.49 -3.09 -2.17
CA ASN A 113 -2.74 -4.00 -1.05
C ASN A 113 -3.06 -5.43 -1.51
N ILE A 114 -2.98 -6.37 -0.56
CA ILE A 114 -3.41 -7.76 -0.77
C ILE A 114 -4.67 -8.01 0.04
N ILE A 115 -5.71 -8.49 -0.63
CA ILE A 115 -6.88 -9.08 0.00
C ILE A 115 -6.84 -10.58 -0.28
N LYS A 116 -6.73 -11.38 0.77
CA LYS A 116 -6.84 -12.84 0.67
C LYS A 116 -8.31 -13.24 0.63
N LYS A 117 -8.62 -14.40 0.03
CA LYS A 117 -9.98 -14.93 -0.08
C LYS A 117 -10.94 -13.98 -0.82
N ASN A 118 -10.64 -13.74 -2.11
CA ASN A 118 -11.47 -12.90 -2.98
C ASN A 118 -12.96 -13.24 -2.93
N ASN A 119 -13.34 -14.51 -2.74
CA ASN A 119 -14.74 -14.94 -2.65
C ASN A 119 -15.46 -14.30 -1.45
N LEU A 120 -14.82 -14.20 -0.27
CA LEU A 120 -15.41 -13.53 0.89
C LEU A 120 -15.57 -12.04 0.64
N PHE A 121 -14.57 -11.41 0.01
CA PHE A 121 -14.64 -10.01 -0.39
C PHE A 121 -15.80 -9.74 -1.35
N ASN A 122 -15.92 -10.55 -2.42
CA ASN A 122 -16.98 -10.42 -3.40
C ASN A 122 -18.37 -10.68 -2.78
N LYS A 123 -18.50 -11.68 -1.90
CA LYS A 123 -19.74 -11.96 -1.18
C LYS A 123 -20.15 -10.76 -0.31
N SER A 124 -19.22 -10.17 0.42
CA SER A 124 -19.47 -8.99 1.24
C SER A 124 -19.95 -7.81 0.40
N ILE A 125 -19.28 -7.51 -0.72
CA ILE A 125 -19.67 -6.41 -1.61
C ILE A 125 -21.06 -6.65 -2.20
N ASN A 126 -21.32 -7.86 -2.71
CA ASN A 126 -22.62 -8.20 -3.31
C ASN A 126 -23.77 -8.10 -2.29
N LEU A 127 -23.54 -8.51 -1.05
CA LEU A 127 -24.49 -8.36 0.05
C LEU A 127 -24.81 -6.87 0.33
N HIS A 128 -23.78 -6.01 0.38
CA HIS A 128 -23.96 -4.61 0.72
C HIS A 128 -24.44 -3.75 -0.45
N LYS A 129 -24.40 -4.24 -1.69
CA LYS A 129 -24.88 -3.54 -2.88
C LYS A 129 -26.35 -3.09 -2.74
N LYS A 130 -27.21 -3.91 -2.16
CA LYS A 130 -28.64 -3.60 -1.96
C LYS A 130 -28.91 -2.47 -0.98
N TYR A 131 -27.96 -2.12 -0.14
CA TYR A 131 -28.07 -1.03 0.85
C TYR A 131 -27.51 0.30 0.36
N LEU A 132 -27.02 0.37 -0.88
CA LEU A 132 -26.56 1.61 -1.48
C LEU A 132 -27.77 2.46 -1.90
N THR A 133 -27.80 3.69 -1.41
CA THR A 133 -28.80 4.70 -1.78
C THR A 133 -28.13 5.90 -2.43
N GLN A 134 -28.91 6.87 -2.87
CA GLN A 134 -28.39 8.15 -3.38
C GLN A 134 -27.78 9.03 -2.30
N ASP A 135 -27.91 8.66 -1.01
CA ASP A 135 -27.51 9.51 0.12
C ASP A 135 -26.35 8.93 0.91
N ASN A 136 -25.97 7.65 0.69
CA ASN A 136 -24.95 7.02 1.50
C ASN A 136 -23.67 6.65 0.73
N ILE A 137 -22.58 6.60 1.48
CA ILE A 137 -21.29 6.04 1.07
C ILE A 137 -20.95 4.92 2.05
N SER A 138 -20.46 3.79 1.56
CA SER A 138 -20.00 2.70 2.41
C SER A 138 -18.47 2.65 2.40
N ILE A 139 -17.85 2.42 3.56
CA ILE A 139 -16.41 2.26 3.74
C ILE A 139 -16.08 0.91 4.36
N PHE A 140 -14.89 0.37 4.06
CA PHE A 140 -14.49 -0.95 4.53
C PHE A 140 -13.64 -0.85 5.79
N GLY A 141 -14.12 -1.49 6.85
CA GLY A 141 -13.45 -1.56 8.14
C GLY A 141 -12.65 -2.82 8.35
N ILE A 142 -11.40 -2.65 8.70
CA ILE A 142 -10.46 -3.72 9.00
C ILE A 142 -10.18 -3.73 10.49
N LYS A 143 -10.15 -4.90 11.12
CA LYS A 143 -9.66 -5.04 12.50
C LYS A 143 -8.14 -4.90 12.50
N PRO A 144 -7.56 -3.83 13.06
CA PRO A 144 -6.11 -3.67 13.08
C PRO A 144 -5.48 -4.63 14.09
N LYS A 145 -4.26 -5.08 13.79
CA LYS A 145 -3.47 -5.94 14.70
C LYS A 145 -2.74 -5.16 15.76
N SER A 146 -2.40 -3.91 15.46
CA SER A 146 -1.70 -2.98 16.34
C SER A 146 -2.11 -1.54 16.06
N PRO A 147 -2.03 -0.62 17.04
CA PRO A 147 -2.31 0.78 16.83
C PRO A 147 -1.31 1.42 15.87
N SER A 148 -1.80 2.15 14.86
CA SER A 148 -0.97 2.92 13.92
C SER A 148 -1.64 4.27 13.63
N SER A 149 -0.87 5.34 13.63
CA SER A 149 -1.33 6.70 13.27
C SER A 149 -1.28 6.98 11.76
N GLU A 150 -0.95 5.97 10.94
CA GLU A 150 -0.83 6.16 9.49
C GLU A 150 -2.16 6.02 8.73
N TYR A 151 -3.22 5.58 9.41
CA TYR A 151 -4.53 5.26 8.80
C TYR A 151 -5.65 6.07 9.41
N GLY A 152 -6.75 6.21 8.67
CA GLY A 152 -8.03 6.63 9.21
C GLY A 152 -8.69 5.54 10.06
N TYR A 153 -9.54 5.94 10.98
CA TYR A 153 -10.31 5.04 11.86
C TYR A 153 -11.74 5.49 11.98
N PHE A 154 -12.63 4.55 12.26
CA PHE A 154 -14.02 4.88 12.49
C PHE A 154 -14.69 3.98 13.53
N LEU A 155 -15.71 4.54 14.18
CA LEU A 155 -16.61 3.86 15.09
C LEU A 155 -17.95 3.63 14.40
N THR A 156 -18.60 2.50 14.70
CA THR A 156 -19.91 2.17 14.14
C THR A 156 -20.95 1.89 15.22
N LYS A 157 -22.21 2.24 14.93
CA LYS A 157 -23.40 1.76 15.65
C LYS A 157 -24.15 0.80 14.73
N LYS A 158 -24.50 -0.38 15.25
CA LYS A 158 -25.31 -1.35 14.52
C LYS A 158 -26.72 -0.79 14.33
N VAL A 159 -27.21 -0.79 13.12
CA VAL A 159 -28.57 -0.34 12.76
C VAL A 159 -29.45 -1.54 12.43
N SER A 160 -28.89 -2.55 11.75
CA SER A 160 -29.57 -3.82 11.45
C SER A 160 -28.56 -4.97 11.37
N LYS A 161 -29.02 -6.19 11.08
CA LYS A 161 -28.15 -7.38 10.95
C LYS A 161 -26.94 -7.14 10.02
N ASN A 162 -27.11 -6.36 8.96
CA ASN A 162 -26.12 -6.16 7.91
C ASN A 162 -25.68 -4.70 7.72
N ILE A 163 -26.23 -3.75 8.51
CA ILE A 163 -25.92 -2.32 8.39
C ILE A 163 -25.30 -1.82 9.68
N ASN A 164 -24.10 -1.27 9.58
CA ASN A 164 -23.43 -0.53 10.63
C ASN A 164 -23.28 0.93 10.16
N LYS A 165 -23.88 1.89 10.85
CA LYS A 165 -23.69 3.31 10.56
C LYS A 165 -22.41 3.81 11.20
N VAL A 166 -21.59 4.55 10.46
CA VAL A 166 -20.40 5.22 10.99
C VAL A 166 -20.88 6.42 11.82
N VAL A 167 -20.52 6.42 13.10
CA VAL A 167 -20.87 7.52 14.03
C VAL A 167 -19.72 8.50 14.22
N LYS A 168 -18.49 8.08 13.91
CA LYS A 168 -17.30 8.93 13.95
C LYS A 168 -16.25 8.42 13.01
N PHE A 169 -15.70 9.28 12.16
CA PHE A 169 -14.56 9.05 11.30
C PHE A 169 -13.44 10.03 11.68
N ILE A 170 -12.19 9.58 11.73
CA ILE A 170 -11.02 10.41 12.05
C ILE A 170 -9.87 9.93 11.18
N GLU A 171 -9.36 10.81 10.32
CA GLU A 171 -8.18 10.54 9.51
C GLU A 171 -6.91 10.75 10.34
N LYS A 172 -6.01 9.78 10.32
CA LYS A 172 -4.68 9.79 10.97
C LYS A 172 -4.68 10.31 12.42
N PRO A 173 -5.48 9.73 13.32
CA PRO A 173 -5.47 10.13 14.72
C PRO A 173 -4.11 9.83 15.38
N ASN A 174 -3.78 10.56 16.43
CA ASN A 174 -2.58 10.25 17.23
C ASN A 174 -2.71 8.89 17.95
N LYS A 175 -1.60 8.34 18.43
CA LYS A 175 -1.56 6.98 19.02
C LYS A 175 -2.50 6.80 20.21
N SER A 176 -2.70 7.84 21.05
CA SER A 176 -3.62 7.79 22.20
C SER A 176 -5.07 7.67 21.74
N LYS A 177 -5.48 8.49 20.78
CA LYS A 177 -6.83 8.42 20.17
C LYS A 177 -7.06 7.07 19.49
N VAL A 178 -6.05 6.51 18.78
CA VAL A 178 -6.16 5.17 18.19
C VAL A 178 -6.47 4.13 19.27
N LYS A 179 -5.72 4.12 20.38
CA LYS A 179 -5.96 3.18 21.48
C LYS A 179 -7.39 3.26 22.02
N LEU A 180 -7.93 4.49 22.18
CA LEU A 180 -9.31 4.70 22.61
C LEU A 180 -10.34 4.17 21.61
N ILE A 181 -10.12 4.40 20.30
CA ILE A 181 -11.00 3.89 19.24
C ILE A 181 -11.00 2.35 19.25
N LEU A 182 -9.84 1.73 19.41
CA LEU A 182 -9.72 0.27 19.45
C LEU A 182 -10.38 -0.34 20.70
N LYS A 183 -10.28 0.29 21.88
CA LYS A 183 -11.03 -0.11 23.09
C LYS A 183 -12.54 -0.12 22.83
N LYS A 184 -13.07 0.82 22.02
CA LYS A 184 -14.46 0.90 21.59
C LYS A 184 -14.78 -0.01 20.39
N LYS A 185 -13.95 -1.03 20.10
CA LYS A 185 -14.12 -1.96 18.96
C LYS A 185 -14.21 -1.27 17.60
N GLY A 186 -13.57 -0.11 17.44
CA GLY A 186 -13.49 0.62 16.16
C GLY A 186 -12.66 -0.10 15.10
N PHE A 187 -12.79 0.37 13.88
CA PHE A 187 -12.15 -0.19 12.70
C PHE A 187 -11.13 0.77 12.11
N MET A 188 -10.09 0.22 11.52
CA MET A 188 -9.18 0.92 10.62
C MET A 188 -9.84 1.04 9.24
N ASN A 189 -9.77 2.21 8.61
CA ASN A 189 -10.25 2.41 7.25
C ASN A 189 -9.36 1.65 6.25
N GLY A 190 -9.97 0.81 5.43
CA GLY A 190 -9.27 0.01 4.41
C GLY A 190 -8.94 0.78 3.13
N GLY A 191 -9.27 2.07 3.05
CA GLY A 191 -9.04 2.88 1.85
C GLY A 191 -9.85 2.44 0.63
N MET A 192 -10.95 1.74 0.86
CA MET A 192 -11.89 1.32 -0.18
C MET A 192 -13.25 1.93 0.08
N PHE A 193 -13.93 2.37 -0.99
CA PHE A 193 -15.19 3.09 -0.92
C PHE A 193 -16.20 2.44 -1.85
N PHE A 194 -17.46 2.37 -1.42
CA PHE A 194 -18.54 1.74 -2.19
C PHE A 194 -19.79 2.61 -2.12
N ALA A 195 -20.21 3.12 -3.26
CA ALA A 195 -21.36 4.03 -3.36
C ALA A 195 -21.97 3.99 -4.76
N ARG A 196 -23.15 4.55 -4.91
CA ARG A 196 -23.73 4.86 -6.23
C ARG A 196 -23.10 6.12 -6.80
N LYS A 197 -23.08 6.24 -8.13
CA LYS A 197 -22.56 7.44 -8.81
C LYS A 197 -23.29 8.71 -8.33
N ASP A 198 -24.62 8.69 -8.30
CA ASP A 198 -25.43 9.84 -7.89
C ASP A 198 -25.13 10.30 -6.44
N SER A 199 -24.92 9.36 -5.53
CA SER A 199 -24.49 9.67 -4.16
C SER A 199 -23.15 10.42 -4.15
N LEU A 200 -22.17 9.95 -4.89
CA LEU A 200 -20.86 10.58 -4.98
C LEU A 200 -20.95 11.99 -5.58
N ILE A 201 -21.65 12.14 -6.70
CA ILE A 201 -21.87 13.44 -7.35
C ILE A 201 -22.49 14.44 -6.38
N ARG A 202 -23.53 14.01 -5.64
CA ARG A 202 -24.20 14.84 -4.63
C ARG A 202 -23.24 15.30 -3.53
N ASN A 203 -22.44 14.37 -2.99
CA ASN A 203 -21.45 14.68 -1.95
C ASN A 203 -20.36 15.65 -2.45
N PHE A 204 -19.81 15.43 -3.67
CA PHE A 204 -18.84 16.36 -4.25
C PHE A 204 -19.43 17.74 -4.50
N LYS A 205 -20.64 17.84 -5.04
CA LYS A 205 -21.34 19.12 -5.23
C LYS A 205 -21.56 19.86 -3.92
N LYS A 206 -21.88 19.11 -2.84
CA LYS A 206 -22.14 19.68 -1.52
C LYS A 206 -20.88 20.18 -0.83
N TYR A 207 -19.82 19.37 -0.80
CA TYR A 207 -18.63 19.63 0.02
C TYR A 207 -17.41 20.16 -0.75
N GLN A 208 -17.38 20.01 -2.08
CA GLN A 208 -16.23 20.30 -2.92
C GLN A 208 -16.66 20.91 -4.28
N LYS A 209 -17.44 22.00 -4.24
CA LYS A 209 -18.04 22.65 -5.43
C LYS A 209 -17.03 23.02 -6.50
N GLU A 210 -15.93 23.69 -6.11
CA GLU A 210 -14.86 24.11 -7.03
C GLU A 210 -14.14 22.92 -7.65
N MET A 211 -13.81 21.91 -6.83
CA MET A 211 -13.21 20.68 -7.34
C MET A 211 -14.14 20.00 -8.34
N PHE A 212 -15.46 19.94 -8.05
CA PHE A 212 -16.45 19.38 -8.96
C PHE A 212 -16.40 20.12 -10.31
N LEU A 213 -16.46 21.45 -10.32
CA LEU A 213 -16.41 22.27 -11.53
C LEU A 213 -15.14 22.02 -12.34
N HIS A 214 -13.98 22.06 -11.69
CA HIS A 214 -12.70 21.90 -12.38
C HIS A 214 -12.49 20.46 -12.91
N CYS A 215 -12.88 19.43 -12.16
CA CYS A 215 -12.85 18.05 -12.65
C CYS A 215 -13.86 17.81 -13.79
N PHE A 216 -15.07 18.36 -13.66
CA PHE A 216 -16.08 18.29 -14.73
C PHE A 216 -15.55 18.89 -16.03
N ASN A 217 -15.01 20.12 -15.99
CA ASN A 217 -14.42 20.77 -17.14
C ASN A 217 -13.23 20.00 -17.70
N SER A 218 -12.43 19.37 -16.82
CA SER A 218 -11.28 18.56 -17.23
C SER A 218 -11.70 17.28 -17.96
N VAL A 219 -12.76 16.63 -17.51
CA VAL A 219 -13.32 15.43 -18.15
C VAL A 219 -14.07 15.81 -19.43
N LYS A 220 -14.90 16.87 -19.43
CA LYS A 220 -15.64 17.35 -20.60
C LYS A 220 -14.71 17.71 -21.76
N LYS A 221 -13.56 18.35 -21.48
CA LYS A 221 -12.53 18.74 -22.45
C LYS A 221 -11.44 17.66 -22.62
N ALA A 222 -11.64 16.44 -22.11
CA ALA A 222 -10.65 15.38 -22.23
C ALA A 222 -10.50 14.91 -23.68
N LYS A 223 -9.27 14.66 -24.10
CA LYS A 223 -8.99 13.96 -25.36
C LYS A 223 -9.15 12.46 -25.15
N VAL A 224 -10.08 11.85 -25.83
CA VAL A 224 -10.32 10.39 -25.74
C VAL A 224 -9.65 9.70 -26.91
N LYS A 225 -8.71 8.76 -26.61
CA LYS A 225 -8.08 7.90 -27.61
C LYS A 225 -8.32 6.44 -27.23
N LYS A 226 -9.12 5.72 -28.02
CA LYS A 226 -9.56 4.34 -27.72
C LYS A 226 -10.21 4.26 -26.32
N ASN A 227 -9.55 3.60 -25.37
CA ASN A 227 -10.05 3.39 -24.00
C ASN A 227 -9.40 4.35 -22.96
N ILE A 228 -8.75 5.43 -23.40
CA ILE A 228 -7.98 6.33 -22.52
C ILE A 228 -8.54 7.74 -22.61
N TYR A 229 -8.92 8.28 -21.46
CA TYR A 229 -9.28 9.66 -21.24
C TYR A 229 -8.04 10.44 -20.78
N TYR A 230 -7.51 11.29 -21.66
CA TYR A 230 -6.45 12.25 -21.33
C TYR A 230 -7.12 13.49 -20.77
N LEU A 231 -7.14 13.66 -19.47
CA LEU A 231 -7.80 14.78 -18.81
C LEU A 231 -7.18 16.11 -19.25
N ASN A 232 -8.03 17.15 -19.41
CA ASN A 232 -7.55 18.48 -19.81
C ASN A 232 -6.64 19.07 -18.73
N LYS A 233 -5.39 19.38 -19.11
CA LYS A 233 -4.32 19.83 -18.21
C LYS A 233 -4.65 21.17 -17.56
N MET A 234 -5.20 22.12 -18.31
CA MET A 234 -5.48 23.49 -17.82
C MET A 234 -6.55 23.47 -16.73
N SER A 235 -7.66 22.77 -16.97
CA SER A 235 -8.74 22.62 -15.98
C SER A 235 -8.28 21.83 -14.76
N PHE A 236 -7.54 20.72 -14.97
CA PHE A 236 -7.08 19.86 -13.87
C PHE A 236 -6.03 20.50 -12.96
N ARG A 237 -5.24 21.46 -13.49
CA ARG A 237 -4.25 22.22 -12.69
C ARG A 237 -4.91 22.97 -11.54
N LYS A 238 -6.12 23.50 -11.75
CA LYS A 238 -6.88 24.29 -10.76
C LYS A 238 -7.48 23.41 -9.64
N VAL A 239 -7.51 22.07 -9.81
CA VAL A 239 -8.06 21.16 -8.82
C VAL A 239 -7.16 21.13 -7.57
N LYS A 240 -7.76 21.30 -6.38
CA LYS A 240 -7.09 21.18 -5.10
C LYS A 240 -6.60 19.75 -4.86
N GLU A 241 -5.38 19.60 -4.35
CA GLU A 241 -4.85 18.29 -3.93
C GLU A 241 -5.36 17.93 -2.54
N ILE A 242 -6.22 16.89 -2.47
CA ILE A 242 -6.80 16.42 -1.21
C ILE A 242 -7.23 14.94 -1.33
N SER A 243 -7.16 14.17 -0.24
CA SER A 243 -7.69 12.81 -0.21
C SER A 243 -9.22 12.80 -0.12
N PHE A 244 -9.85 11.71 -0.55
CA PHE A 244 -11.29 11.52 -0.44
C PHE A 244 -11.76 11.47 1.03
N ASP A 245 -10.90 10.96 1.90
CA ASP A 245 -11.15 10.89 3.33
C ASP A 245 -11.37 12.29 3.94
N TYR A 246 -10.46 13.23 3.67
CA TYR A 246 -10.61 14.63 4.12
C TYR A 246 -11.67 15.40 3.34
N ALA A 247 -11.76 15.18 2.02
CA ALA A 247 -12.68 15.96 1.20
C ALA A 247 -14.15 15.63 1.44
N ILE A 248 -14.46 14.37 1.69
CA ILE A 248 -15.83 13.84 1.72
C ILE A 248 -16.13 13.12 3.04
N LEU A 249 -15.32 12.12 3.46
CA LEU A 249 -15.70 11.26 4.58
C LEU A 249 -15.77 11.99 5.92
N GLU A 250 -14.85 12.90 6.22
CA GLU A 250 -14.89 13.69 7.46
C GLU A 250 -16.11 14.62 7.52
N ASN A 251 -16.63 15.04 6.37
CA ASN A 251 -17.77 15.96 6.27
C ASN A 251 -19.12 15.24 6.11
N SER A 252 -19.13 13.98 5.70
CA SER A 252 -20.36 13.24 5.40
C SER A 252 -20.95 12.63 6.65
N LYS A 253 -22.27 12.88 6.87
CA LYS A 253 -23.04 12.30 7.99
C LYS A 253 -23.66 10.94 7.66
N ASN A 254 -23.68 10.53 6.39
CA ASN A 254 -24.37 9.32 5.95
C ASN A 254 -23.41 8.27 5.40
N ILE A 255 -22.59 7.74 6.30
CA ILE A 255 -21.59 6.71 5.97
C ILE A 255 -21.99 5.39 6.62
N ASN A 256 -21.95 4.31 5.84
CA ASN A 256 -22.08 2.94 6.32
C ASN A 256 -20.71 2.27 6.45
N GLY A 257 -20.49 1.51 7.53
CA GLY A 257 -19.30 0.70 7.74
C GLY A 257 -19.53 -0.75 7.32
N ILE A 258 -18.73 -1.25 6.41
CA ILE A 258 -18.72 -2.67 6.01
C ILE A 258 -17.54 -3.33 6.72
N LYS A 259 -17.81 -4.27 7.62
CA LYS A 259 -16.76 -5.08 8.24
C LYS A 259 -16.15 -6.00 7.18
N MET A 260 -14.85 -5.94 7.01
CA MET A 260 -14.15 -6.80 6.08
C MET A 260 -13.66 -8.07 6.79
N ASP A 261 -14.25 -9.21 6.43
CA ASP A 261 -13.86 -10.53 6.96
C ASP A 261 -12.71 -11.16 6.17
N SER A 262 -12.41 -10.64 4.97
CA SER A 262 -11.26 -11.08 4.18
C SER A 262 -9.96 -10.52 4.77
N PRO A 263 -8.92 -11.36 4.98
CA PRO A 263 -7.65 -10.88 5.47
C PRO A 263 -7.05 -9.82 4.54
N PHE A 264 -6.76 -8.66 5.10
CA PHE A 264 -6.18 -7.51 4.42
C PHE A 264 -4.72 -7.33 4.85
N ILE A 265 -3.84 -7.06 3.88
CA ILE A 265 -2.43 -6.79 4.12
C ILE A 265 -2.04 -5.54 3.33
N ASP A 266 -1.72 -4.48 4.05
CA ASP A 266 -1.10 -3.30 3.45
C ASP A 266 0.40 -3.59 3.23
N MET A 267 0.81 -3.63 1.97
CA MET A 267 2.21 -3.79 1.57
C MET A 267 2.93 -2.42 1.56
N GLY A 268 2.63 -1.54 2.52
CA GLY A 268 3.05 -0.13 2.55
C GLY A 268 4.48 0.11 2.97
N ASN A 269 5.10 -0.81 3.69
CA ASN A 269 6.46 -0.69 4.21
C ASN A 269 7.16 -2.05 4.29
N TRP A 270 8.47 -2.04 4.49
CA TRP A 270 9.29 -3.26 4.51
C TRP A 270 8.93 -4.23 5.64
N LYS A 271 8.45 -3.74 6.78
CA LYS A 271 7.98 -4.58 7.89
C LYS A 271 6.76 -5.42 7.49
N GLU A 272 5.78 -4.83 6.80
CA GLU A 272 4.60 -5.56 6.34
C GLU A 272 4.94 -6.55 5.21
N ILE A 273 5.88 -6.21 4.34
CA ILE A 273 6.42 -7.13 3.32
C ILE A 273 7.12 -8.31 3.97
N TRP A 274 7.98 -8.06 4.96
CA TRP A 274 8.63 -9.11 5.74
C TRP A 274 7.60 -10.02 6.43
N ASN A 275 6.59 -9.45 7.11
CA ASN A 275 5.52 -10.20 7.75
C ASN A 275 4.77 -11.10 6.74
N PHE A 276 4.52 -10.59 5.54
CA PHE A 276 3.86 -11.33 4.46
C PHE A 276 4.69 -12.55 4.03
N PHE A 277 5.94 -12.35 3.64
CA PHE A 277 6.79 -13.45 3.16
C PHE A 277 7.14 -14.45 4.27
N LYS A 278 7.32 -14.00 5.50
CA LYS A 278 7.53 -14.91 6.64
C LYS A 278 6.35 -15.84 6.89
N LYS A 279 5.11 -15.38 6.68
CA LYS A 279 3.91 -16.21 6.79
C LYS A 279 3.65 -17.12 5.60
N GLU A 280 4.04 -16.69 4.40
CA GLU A 280 3.86 -17.50 3.19
C GLU A 280 4.88 -18.66 3.09
N LYS A 281 6.04 -18.53 3.72
CA LYS A 281 7.03 -19.62 3.76
C LYS A 281 6.61 -20.69 4.77
N SER A 282 6.64 -21.95 4.34
CA SER A 282 6.49 -23.08 5.26
C SER A 282 7.66 -23.10 6.28
N ILE A 283 7.43 -23.60 7.48
CA ILE A 283 8.44 -23.77 8.54
C ILE A 283 9.67 -24.56 8.01
N LYS A 284 9.46 -25.54 7.14
CA LYS A 284 10.51 -26.34 6.49
C LYS A 284 11.42 -25.48 5.59
N ASN A 285 10.83 -24.55 4.80
CA ASN A 285 11.58 -23.62 3.95
C ASN A 285 12.32 -22.53 4.74
N ILE A 286 11.76 -22.10 5.88
CA ILE A 286 12.45 -21.15 6.77
C ILE A 286 13.70 -21.79 7.37
N LYS A 287 13.63 -23.04 7.85
CA LYS A 287 14.79 -23.76 8.38
C LYS A 287 15.91 -23.91 7.32
N LYS A 288 15.57 -24.29 6.09
CA LYS A 288 16.53 -24.43 4.97
C LYS A 288 17.24 -23.11 4.60
N ASN A 289 16.58 -21.96 4.82
CA ASN A 289 17.10 -20.62 4.47
C ASN A 289 17.62 -19.84 5.70
N THR A 290 17.82 -20.53 6.85
CA THR A 290 18.37 -19.93 8.07
C THR A 290 19.85 -20.29 8.20
N PHE A 291 20.67 -19.26 8.39
CA PHE A 291 22.13 -19.36 8.49
C PHE A 291 22.54 -18.82 9.86
N TYR A 292 23.15 -19.68 10.67
CA TYR A 292 23.68 -19.31 11.98
C TYR A 292 25.06 -18.68 11.85
N ARG A 293 25.34 -17.70 12.71
CA ARG A 293 26.58 -16.96 12.79
C ARG A 293 26.93 -16.70 14.27
N PRO A 294 28.18 -16.43 14.63
CA PRO A 294 28.56 -16.16 16.03
C PRO A 294 27.75 -15.01 16.67
N TRP A 295 27.35 -14.01 15.88
CA TRP A 295 26.55 -12.87 16.32
C TRP A 295 25.05 -13.13 16.37
N GLY A 296 24.56 -14.29 15.94
CA GLY A 296 23.15 -14.62 15.87
C GLY A 296 22.80 -15.42 14.63
N LYS A 297 21.84 -14.96 13.84
CA LYS A 297 21.44 -15.65 12.60
C LYS A 297 20.81 -14.69 11.60
N TYR A 298 20.81 -15.11 10.34
CA TYR A 298 19.99 -14.47 9.32
C TYR A 298 19.12 -15.48 8.56
N ILE A 299 18.04 -15.01 7.99
CA ILE A 299 17.09 -15.81 7.23
C ILE A 299 16.88 -15.15 5.87
N ASN A 300 17.16 -15.85 4.78
CA ASN A 300 16.82 -15.39 3.44
C ASN A 300 15.31 -15.59 3.23
N LEU A 301 14.58 -14.50 3.17
CA LEU A 301 13.11 -14.52 3.05
C LEU A 301 12.66 -14.53 1.61
N TYR A 302 13.31 -13.77 0.74
CA TYR A 302 12.96 -13.68 -0.66
C TYR A 302 14.14 -13.20 -1.49
N GLU A 303 14.42 -13.88 -2.59
CA GLU A 303 15.39 -13.49 -3.59
C GLU A 303 14.69 -13.18 -4.91
N GLY A 304 15.02 -12.05 -5.52
CA GLY A 304 14.48 -11.63 -6.80
C GLY A 304 15.57 -11.02 -7.66
N LYS A 305 15.32 -10.79 -8.94
CA LYS A 305 16.31 -10.23 -9.86
C LYS A 305 16.93 -8.94 -9.32
N GLY A 306 18.20 -8.99 -8.91
CA GLY A 306 18.99 -7.87 -8.41
C GLY A 306 18.63 -7.41 -6.99
N PHE A 307 17.93 -8.24 -6.18
CA PHE A 307 17.72 -7.93 -4.77
C PHE A 307 17.49 -9.18 -3.91
N LEU A 308 17.83 -9.07 -2.62
CA LEU A 308 17.63 -10.10 -1.61
C LEU A 308 17.01 -9.46 -0.35
N LEU A 309 15.95 -10.07 0.16
CA LEU A 309 15.31 -9.69 1.42
C LEU A 309 15.75 -10.68 2.50
N LYS A 310 16.39 -10.17 3.55
CA LYS A 310 16.83 -10.95 4.72
C LYS A 310 16.19 -10.45 6.00
N GLU A 311 16.12 -11.35 6.97
CA GLU A 311 15.91 -11.01 8.38
C GLU A 311 17.21 -11.30 9.14
N LEU A 312 17.72 -10.31 9.85
CA LEU A 312 18.86 -10.44 10.75
C LEU A 312 18.36 -10.47 12.20
N ILE A 313 18.86 -11.40 12.99
CA ILE A 313 18.60 -11.49 14.42
C ILE A 313 19.96 -11.45 15.12
N ILE A 314 20.26 -10.29 15.74
CA ILE A 314 21.53 -10.05 16.45
C ILE A 314 21.30 -10.37 17.92
N ASN A 315 22.07 -11.32 18.46
CA ASN A 315 21.99 -11.71 19.87
C ASN A 315 22.30 -10.53 20.81
N ALA A 316 21.97 -10.70 22.09
CA ALA A 316 22.38 -9.77 23.13
C ALA A 316 23.89 -9.60 23.12
N LYS A 317 24.37 -8.36 23.35
CA LYS A 317 25.80 -8.02 23.43
C LYS A 317 26.68 -8.49 22.27
N SER A 318 26.07 -8.58 21.07
CA SER A 318 26.73 -9.08 19.88
C SER A 318 26.75 -8.03 18.76
N SER A 319 27.65 -8.19 17.80
CA SER A 319 27.75 -7.31 16.63
C SER A 319 28.13 -8.07 15.37
N ILE A 320 27.69 -7.62 14.21
CA ILE A 320 28.27 -8.06 12.94
C ILE A 320 29.67 -7.45 12.77
N SER A 321 30.47 -7.99 11.85
CA SER A 321 31.75 -7.38 11.46
C SER A 321 31.60 -5.94 10.99
N LEU A 322 32.62 -5.10 11.15
CA LEU A 322 32.75 -3.89 10.35
C LEU A 322 33.11 -4.31 8.94
N GLN A 323 32.20 -4.10 8.00
CA GLN A 323 32.28 -4.66 6.64
C GLN A 323 31.90 -3.65 5.58
N LYS A 324 32.24 -3.97 4.32
CA LYS A 324 31.96 -3.16 3.15
C LYS A 324 31.55 -4.06 1.97
N HIS A 325 30.73 -3.53 1.06
CA HIS A 325 30.29 -4.18 -0.16
C HIS A 325 30.52 -3.29 -1.37
N PHE A 326 31.10 -3.84 -2.43
CA PHE A 326 31.39 -3.09 -3.64
C PHE A 326 30.28 -3.18 -4.72
N HIS A 327 29.47 -4.24 -4.69
CA HIS A 327 28.50 -4.52 -5.77
C HIS A 327 27.04 -4.36 -5.32
N ARG A 328 26.79 -4.09 -4.03
CA ARG A 328 25.44 -3.89 -3.51
C ARG A 328 25.33 -2.73 -2.54
N SER A 329 24.15 -2.16 -2.45
CA SER A 329 23.69 -1.29 -1.35
C SER A 329 22.74 -2.07 -0.46
N GLU A 330 22.59 -1.63 0.78
CA GLU A 330 21.69 -2.25 1.74
C GLU A 330 20.75 -1.22 2.37
N ARG A 331 19.54 -1.64 2.69
CA ARG A 331 18.65 -0.87 3.55
C ARG A 331 18.25 -1.72 4.74
N TRP A 332 18.52 -1.22 5.91
CA TRP A 332 18.14 -1.83 7.17
C TRP A 332 16.92 -1.15 7.74
N THR A 333 15.93 -1.93 8.18
CA THR A 333 14.73 -1.45 8.89
C THR A 333 14.65 -2.18 10.22
N ILE A 334 14.62 -1.43 11.32
CA ILE A 334 14.57 -2.00 12.65
C ILE A 334 13.16 -2.51 12.94
N ILE A 335 13.04 -3.80 13.25
CA ILE A 335 11.77 -4.46 13.58
C ILE A 335 11.56 -4.50 15.09
N LYS A 336 12.66 -4.78 15.84
CA LYS A 336 12.63 -4.87 17.29
C LYS A 336 13.97 -4.44 17.88
N GLY A 337 13.91 -3.69 18.97
CA GLY A 337 15.09 -3.23 19.70
C GLY A 337 15.63 -1.88 19.22
N ARG A 338 16.84 -1.52 19.71
CA ARG A 338 17.49 -0.23 19.46
C ARG A 338 18.98 -0.41 19.14
N PRO A 339 19.35 -0.95 17.96
CA PRO A 339 20.75 -1.17 17.61
C PRO A 339 21.54 0.16 17.51
N LYS A 340 22.82 0.09 17.82
CA LYS A 340 23.82 1.08 17.43
C LYS A 340 24.29 0.71 16.03
N ILE A 341 24.28 1.67 15.12
CA ILE A 341 24.64 1.47 13.72
C ILE A 341 25.82 2.39 13.40
N THR A 342 26.81 1.83 12.73
CA THR A 342 27.92 2.56 12.14
C THR A 342 27.75 2.57 10.63
N VAL A 343 27.89 3.73 9.99
CA VAL A 343 28.01 3.90 8.53
C VAL A 343 29.14 4.89 8.30
N ASP A 344 30.21 4.40 7.73
CA ASP A 344 31.49 5.11 7.58
C ASP A 344 31.97 5.66 8.95
N LYS A 345 32.18 6.97 9.07
CA LYS A 345 32.60 7.62 10.33
C LYS A 345 31.43 7.91 11.27
N LYS A 346 30.17 7.77 10.83
CA LYS A 346 28.99 8.14 11.61
C LYS A 346 28.49 6.98 12.46
N LYS A 347 28.23 7.23 13.73
CA LYS A 347 27.64 6.27 14.68
C LYS A 347 26.34 6.85 15.24
N PHE A 348 25.25 6.08 15.21
CA PHE A 348 23.95 6.52 15.68
C PHE A 348 23.05 5.34 16.08
N PHE A 349 22.03 5.63 16.87
CA PHE A 349 21.00 4.64 17.24
C PHE A 349 19.77 4.75 16.37
N LYS A 350 19.16 3.62 16.05
CA LYS A 350 17.86 3.56 15.38
C LYS A 350 16.84 2.83 16.26
N LYS A 351 15.60 3.35 16.27
CA LYS A 351 14.45 2.76 16.98
C LYS A 351 13.61 1.92 16.02
N GLU A 352 12.66 1.17 16.57
CA GLU A 352 11.69 0.39 15.77
C GLU A 352 11.00 1.24 14.73
N ASN A 353 10.77 0.66 13.53
CA ASN A 353 10.24 1.28 12.33
C ASN A 353 11.13 2.34 11.66
N GLN A 354 12.31 2.64 12.19
CA GLN A 354 13.28 3.50 11.51
C GLN A 354 14.15 2.68 10.55
N SER A 355 14.58 3.32 9.48
CA SER A 355 15.45 2.72 8.46
C SER A 355 16.73 3.52 8.28
N VAL A 356 17.76 2.84 7.79
CA VAL A 356 19.03 3.44 7.37
C VAL A 356 19.41 2.87 6.00
N LEU A 357 19.99 3.72 5.15
CA LEU A 357 20.58 3.33 3.89
C LEU A 357 22.07 3.12 4.09
N ILE A 358 22.61 2.03 3.56
CA ILE A 358 24.01 1.73 3.42
C ILE A 358 24.35 1.81 1.93
N PRO A 359 25.04 2.86 1.47
CA PRO A 359 25.47 2.96 0.08
C PRO A 359 26.48 1.88 -0.30
N LYS A 360 26.63 1.60 -1.59
CA LYS A 360 27.77 0.81 -2.09
C LYS A 360 29.09 1.45 -1.64
N GLY A 361 30.04 0.65 -1.24
CA GLY A 361 31.34 1.12 -0.85
C GLY A 361 31.42 1.72 0.55
N SER A 362 30.31 1.90 1.27
CA SER A 362 30.34 2.38 2.67
C SER A 362 30.66 1.27 3.65
N THR A 363 31.56 1.55 4.59
CA THR A 363 31.80 0.67 5.74
C THR A 363 30.62 0.73 6.70
N HIS A 364 30.22 -0.41 7.24
CA HIS A 364 29.04 -0.46 8.08
C HIS A 364 29.08 -1.60 9.10
N ARG A 365 28.35 -1.41 10.21
CA ARG A 365 28.25 -2.35 11.32
C ARG A 365 26.94 -2.18 12.07
N ILE A 366 26.41 -3.29 12.60
CA ILE A 366 25.32 -3.30 13.58
C ILE A 366 25.89 -3.83 14.90
N GLU A 367 25.63 -3.11 15.97
CA GLU A 367 26.01 -3.48 17.32
C GLU A 367 24.76 -3.52 18.20
N ASN A 368 24.52 -4.65 18.85
CA ASN A 368 23.49 -4.78 19.88
C ASN A 368 24.15 -4.70 21.27
N ILE A 369 24.08 -3.56 21.90
CA ILE A 369 24.65 -3.31 23.23
C ILE A 369 23.71 -3.68 24.38
N TYR A 370 22.50 -4.18 24.09
CA TYR A 370 21.47 -4.50 25.07
C TYR A 370 21.39 -6.00 25.35
N ASN A 371 20.66 -6.36 26.42
CA ASN A 371 20.49 -7.75 26.88
C ASN A 371 19.36 -8.53 26.15
N LYS A 372 18.70 -7.92 25.17
CA LYS A 372 17.64 -8.56 24.36
C LYS A 372 18.05 -8.57 22.90
N PRO A 373 17.69 -9.61 22.11
CA PRO A 373 18.01 -9.63 20.68
C PRO A 373 17.41 -8.46 19.91
N VAL A 374 18.16 -7.97 18.94
CA VAL A 374 17.70 -6.99 17.96
C VAL A 374 17.29 -7.72 16.68
N GLN A 375 16.21 -7.27 16.07
CA GLN A 375 15.65 -7.85 14.82
C GLN A 375 15.57 -6.77 13.74
N ILE A 376 16.14 -7.06 12.58
CA ILE A 376 16.29 -6.14 11.46
C ILE A 376 15.85 -6.82 10.18
N VAL A 377 15.16 -6.09 9.32
CA VAL A 377 14.97 -6.46 7.93
C VAL A 377 16.02 -5.75 7.09
N GLU A 378 16.77 -6.54 6.34
CA GLU A 378 17.78 -6.10 5.39
C GLU A 378 17.28 -6.32 3.97
N VAL A 379 17.37 -5.29 3.16
CA VAL A 379 17.13 -5.34 1.72
C VAL A 379 18.43 -5.05 1.00
N GLN A 380 19.03 -6.06 0.40
CA GLN A 380 20.21 -5.93 -0.43
C GLN A 380 19.80 -5.67 -1.89
N MET A 381 20.52 -4.78 -2.58
CA MET A 381 20.28 -4.46 -4.00
C MET A 381 21.60 -4.29 -4.73
N GLY A 382 21.77 -5.05 -5.79
CA GLY A 382 23.01 -5.01 -6.57
C GLY A 382 23.16 -6.17 -7.54
N SER A 383 24.33 -6.23 -8.18
CA SER A 383 24.67 -7.30 -9.12
C SER A 383 25.17 -8.57 -8.42
N ILE A 384 25.85 -8.43 -7.27
CA ILE A 384 26.36 -9.54 -6.46
C ILE A 384 25.73 -9.46 -5.08
N LEU A 385 24.93 -10.47 -4.73
CA LEU A 385 24.18 -10.55 -3.44
C LEU A 385 24.69 -11.71 -2.57
N LYS A 386 25.86 -12.25 -2.90
CA LYS A 386 26.51 -13.35 -2.18
C LYS A 386 27.47 -12.83 -1.10
N GLU A 387 27.86 -13.71 -0.18
CA GLU A 387 28.84 -13.39 0.88
C GLU A 387 30.25 -13.07 0.32
N SER A 388 30.55 -13.50 -0.91
CA SER A 388 31.82 -13.16 -1.61
C SER A 388 32.01 -11.66 -1.88
N ASP A 389 30.95 -10.82 -1.77
CA ASP A 389 31.04 -9.35 -1.86
C ASP A 389 31.27 -8.69 -0.48
N ILE A 390 31.62 -9.47 0.58
CA ILE A 390 31.87 -8.95 1.91
C ILE A 390 33.36 -8.79 2.12
N VAL A 391 33.82 -7.55 2.29
CA VAL A 391 35.17 -7.24 2.82
C VAL A 391 35.04 -6.86 4.28
N ARG A 392 35.73 -7.58 5.17
CA ARG A 392 35.69 -7.39 6.62
C ARG A 392 36.94 -6.65 7.10
N TYR A 393 36.75 -5.58 7.89
CA TYR A 393 37.81 -4.76 8.46
C TYR A 393 38.06 -5.07 9.94
N LYS A 394 37.00 -5.24 10.72
CA LYS A 394 37.04 -5.62 12.15
C LYS A 394 35.96 -6.64 12.44
N ASP A 395 36.36 -7.80 12.92
CA ASP A 395 35.46 -8.86 13.36
C ASP A 395 35.91 -9.43 14.70
N ILE A 396 35.05 -9.29 15.72
CA ILE A 396 35.35 -9.80 17.08
C ILE A 396 35.39 -11.33 17.16
N TYR A 397 35.02 -12.01 16.08
CA TYR A 397 34.97 -13.48 15.98
C TYR A 397 36.08 -14.05 15.09
N GLY A 398 37.09 -13.24 14.72
CA GLY A 398 38.29 -13.70 14.02
C GLY A 398 38.08 -14.07 12.53
N ARG A 399 36.98 -13.60 11.87
CA ARG A 399 36.70 -13.88 10.44
C ARG A 399 37.19 -12.76 9.52
N VAL A 400 38.29 -12.12 9.84
CA VAL A 400 38.95 -11.12 8.99
C VAL A 400 39.74 -11.88 7.91
N ASN A 401 39.51 -11.56 6.64
CA ASN A 401 40.28 -12.11 5.52
C ASN A 401 41.54 -11.32 5.32
#